data_725fc0a64607db221a8a366e945094aa
#
_entry.id   725fc0a64607db221a8a366e945094aa
#
_cell.length_a   1.000
_cell.length_b   1.000
_cell.length_c   1.000
_cell.angle_alpha   90.00
_cell.angle_beta   90.00
_cell.angle_gamma   90.00
#
_symmetry.space_group_name_H-M   'P 1'
#
loop_
_entity.id
_entity.type
_entity.pdbx_description
1 polymer ?
#
loop_
_entity_poly.entity_id
_entity_poly.type
_entity_poly.pdbx_seq_one_letter_code
_entity_poly.pdbx_strand_id
1 'polypeptide(L)'
;MCQRKCRQQSGGVEPEQSCDTGLVNYLYEEFSMHVLFCTDGSKISFNALHNFAKWTKGAVVDVICVIDWTFLPDEVSVETEGFANSCANVADTILSFAQKEIEKTSLIFGQGIKRCGEAVDSILEQIDREKYDIVLMGSHGKKGIQRWLGSVSRDVVNNISVSSYISKYENKARKILFATDGTDNSNLAVRDAIKYLNLNEKEIYVCVVNENPSLLFLEGTLDSHWLLEIEEQQLKNADRIIRDVRSKLEEYSLPIKKDAIVMGIPAEKIIDFARDEQIDLVVMGTRQKSKIRGSVSKRVLEITAADVFIVK
;
A
#
# COMPACT_ATOMS: atom_id res chain seq x y z
N MET A 1 10.34 15.14 54.27
CA MET A 1 9.41 14.88 55.39
C MET A 1 8.01 14.78 54.81
N CYS A 2 7.53 13.64 54.63
CA CYS A 2 6.27 13.08 55.06
C CYS A 2 6.20 11.63 54.57
N GLN A 3 6.32 10.74 55.51
CA GLN A 3 6.19 9.29 55.39
C GLN A 3 4.75 8.87 55.69
N ARG A 4 4.43 7.65 55.18
CA ARG A 4 3.41 6.68 55.62
C ARG A 4 2.00 6.86 55.03
N LYS A 5 1.41 5.83 54.43
CA LYS A 5 1.14 4.49 55.00
C LYS A 5 0.85 3.46 53.90
N CYS A 6 1.52 2.35 53.91
CA CYS A 6 1.08 1.07 53.34
C CYS A 6 -0.19 0.62 54.05
N ARG A 7 -1.16 0.10 53.31
CA ARG A 7 -2.11 -0.92 53.79
C ARG A 7 -2.22 -2.01 52.70
N GLN A 8 -1.78 -3.18 53.11
CA GLN A 8 -1.98 -4.44 52.40
C GLN A 8 -3.47 -4.75 52.35
N GLN A 9 -3.95 -5.21 51.19
CA GLN A 9 -4.97 -6.30 51.09
C GLN A 9 -4.88 -6.94 49.71
N SER A 10 -4.50 -8.15 49.75
CA SER A 10 -4.85 -9.39 49.01
C SER A 10 -5.36 -9.33 47.56
N GLY A 11 -4.61 -9.91 46.65
CA GLY A 11 -5.10 -10.93 45.72
C GLY A 11 -5.64 -10.41 44.39
N GLY A 12 -4.81 -10.40 43.36
CA GLY A 12 -5.17 -10.26 41.97
C GLY A 12 -3.92 -9.99 41.15
N VAL A 13 -3.37 -11.04 40.54
CA VAL A 13 -2.26 -10.86 39.58
C VAL A 13 -2.87 -10.34 38.29
N GLU A 14 -2.86 -9.02 38.12
CA GLU A 14 -2.99 -8.41 36.79
C GLU A 14 -1.64 -8.50 36.09
N PRO A 15 -1.58 -8.96 34.83
CA PRO A 15 -0.35 -8.88 34.06
C PRO A 15 -0.05 -7.40 33.77
N GLU A 16 1.08 -6.93 34.27
CA GLU A 16 1.68 -5.66 33.89
C GLU A 16 1.93 -5.61 32.37
N GLN A 17 0.98 -5.04 31.64
CA GLN A 17 1.22 -4.49 30.30
C GLN A 17 1.43 -2.99 30.43
N SER A 18 2.56 -2.57 30.96
CA SER A 18 3.08 -1.22 30.75
C SER A 18 4.07 -1.25 29.60
N CYS A 19 3.59 -1.47 28.38
CA CYS A 19 4.30 -0.97 27.22
C CYS A 19 4.31 0.57 27.32
N ASP A 20 5.50 1.10 27.21
CA ASP A 20 5.86 2.52 27.39
C ASP A 20 5.15 3.39 26.33
N THR A 21 3.87 3.70 26.57
CA THR A 21 3.02 4.52 25.67
C THR A 21 3.64 5.89 25.40
N GLY A 22 4.53 6.38 26.28
CA GLY A 22 5.25 7.63 26.10
C GLY A 22 6.32 7.54 25.02
N LEU A 23 7.06 6.43 24.95
CA LEU A 23 8.10 6.24 23.93
C LEU A 23 7.49 6.07 22.54
N VAL A 24 6.39 5.33 22.45
CA VAL A 24 5.66 5.13 21.20
C VAL A 24 5.11 6.48 20.70
N ASN A 25 4.47 7.27 21.53
CA ASN A 25 3.98 8.60 21.15
C ASN A 25 5.10 9.55 20.69
N TYR A 26 6.26 9.52 21.36
CA TYR A 26 7.43 10.31 20.94
C TYR A 26 7.94 9.90 19.56
N LEU A 27 7.98 8.59 19.28
CA LEU A 27 8.41 8.08 17.97
C LEU A 27 7.42 8.47 16.85
N TYR A 28 6.11 8.54 17.13
CA TYR A 28 5.12 9.03 16.16
C TYR A 28 5.31 10.50 15.80
N GLU A 29 5.77 11.34 16.74
CA GLU A 29 6.08 12.75 16.46
C GLU A 29 7.36 12.92 15.61
N GLU A 30 8.35 12.05 15.80
CA GLU A 30 9.63 12.09 15.07
C GLU A 30 9.50 11.49 13.65
N PHE A 31 8.71 10.42 13.48
CA PHE A 31 8.42 9.78 12.19
C PHE A 31 7.02 10.13 11.73
N SER A 32 6.94 10.99 10.71
CA SER A 32 5.67 11.53 10.20
C SER A 32 4.78 10.50 9.48
N MET A 33 5.11 9.19 9.47
CA MET A 33 4.37 8.15 8.77
C MET A 33 4.07 6.95 9.67
N HIS A 34 2.78 6.59 9.75
CA HIS A 34 2.26 5.43 10.48
C HIS A 34 1.70 4.39 9.50
N VAL A 35 2.22 3.18 9.57
CA VAL A 35 1.93 2.11 8.62
C VAL A 35 1.30 0.92 9.33
N LEU A 36 0.20 0.39 8.77
CA LEU A 36 -0.34 -0.91 9.17
C LEU A 36 0.17 -2.00 8.24
N PHE A 37 1.05 -2.85 8.73
CA PHE A 37 1.52 -4.03 8.02
C PHE A 37 0.62 -5.23 8.30
N CYS A 38 -0.08 -5.72 7.26
CA CYS A 38 -0.94 -6.89 7.36
C CYS A 38 -0.17 -8.13 6.91
N THR A 39 -0.03 -9.11 7.81
CA THR A 39 0.73 -10.33 7.53
C THR A 39 -0.02 -11.60 7.96
N ASP A 40 0.09 -12.63 7.13
CA ASP A 40 -0.32 -14.02 7.43
C ASP A 40 0.89 -14.92 7.77
N GLY A 41 2.08 -14.32 7.93
CA GLY A 41 3.33 -15.04 8.14
C GLY A 41 3.91 -15.68 6.86
N SER A 42 3.40 -15.34 5.68
CA SER A 42 3.94 -15.84 4.41
C SER A 42 5.21 -15.09 3.99
N LYS A 43 6.05 -15.74 3.19
CA LYS A 43 7.25 -15.11 2.60
C LYS A 43 6.90 -13.86 1.81
N ILE A 44 5.74 -13.84 1.14
CA ILE A 44 5.33 -12.72 0.29
C ILE A 44 4.93 -11.51 1.13
N SER A 45 4.24 -11.72 2.25
CA SER A 45 3.96 -10.62 3.17
C SER A 45 5.25 -10.00 3.72
N PHE A 46 6.27 -10.80 4.06
CA PHE A 46 7.57 -10.28 4.49
C PHE A 46 8.38 -9.64 3.37
N ASN A 47 8.27 -10.13 2.13
CA ASN A 47 8.84 -9.41 0.98
C ASN A 47 8.25 -8.00 0.86
N ALA A 48 6.94 -7.84 1.15
CA ALA A 48 6.31 -6.52 1.15
C ALA A 48 6.96 -5.59 2.18
N LEU A 49 7.21 -6.07 3.39
CA LEU A 49 7.91 -5.31 4.43
C LEU A 49 9.32 -4.89 3.98
N HIS A 50 10.10 -5.83 3.45
CA HIS A 50 11.47 -5.56 3.01
C HIS A 50 11.54 -4.63 1.79
N ASN A 51 10.63 -4.79 0.83
CA ASN A 51 10.56 -3.88 -0.31
C ASN A 51 10.16 -2.48 0.12
N PHE A 52 9.13 -2.36 0.96
CA PHE A 52 8.68 -1.07 1.49
C PHE A 52 9.81 -0.35 2.25
N ALA A 53 10.57 -1.07 3.09
CA ALA A 53 11.70 -0.52 3.82
C ALA A 53 12.79 0.07 2.89
N LYS A 54 12.97 -0.47 1.68
CA LYS A 54 13.92 0.07 0.67
C LYS A 54 13.41 1.36 0.01
N TRP A 55 12.10 1.59 0.05
CA TRP A 55 11.46 2.76 -0.56
C TRP A 55 11.23 3.91 0.42
N THR A 56 11.02 3.64 1.71
CA THR A 56 10.64 4.66 2.68
C THR A 56 11.83 5.39 3.30
N LYS A 57 11.57 6.60 3.80
CA LYS A 57 12.52 7.38 4.62
C LYS A 57 12.54 6.92 6.08
N GLY A 58 11.58 6.11 6.48
CA GLY A 58 11.32 5.64 7.83
C GLY A 58 9.81 5.69 8.13
N ALA A 59 9.36 4.80 9.01
CA ALA A 59 7.97 4.74 9.44
C ALA A 59 7.86 3.97 10.76
N VAL A 60 6.84 4.29 11.55
CA VAL A 60 6.37 3.43 12.63
C VAL A 60 5.40 2.41 12.03
N VAL A 61 5.63 1.13 12.29
CA VAL A 61 4.90 0.02 11.69
C VAL A 61 4.18 -0.77 12.77
N ASP A 62 2.87 -0.70 12.78
CA ASP A 62 2.02 -1.63 13.51
C ASP A 62 1.84 -2.89 12.66
N VAL A 63 1.88 -4.04 13.28
CA VAL A 63 1.75 -5.32 12.60
C VAL A 63 0.45 -5.99 13.01
N ILE A 64 -0.45 -6.23 12.06
CA ILE A 64 -1.65 -7.02 12.31
C ILE A 64 -1.53 -8.42 11.71
N CYS A 65 -1.76 -9.42 12.57
CA CYS A 65 -1.89 -10.81 12.17
C CYS A 65 -3.31 -11.30 12.48
N VAL A 66 -4.04 -11.69 11.45
CA VAL A 66 -5.39 -12.24 11.59
C VAL A 66 -5.33 -13.73 11.31
N ILE A 67 -5.78 -14.53 12.28
CA ILE A 67 -5.97 -15.97 12.11
C ILE A 67 -7.40 -16.21 11.67
N ASP A 68 -7.55 -16.49 10.39
CA ASP A 68 -8.84 -16.75 9.76
C ASP A 68 -9.22 -18.22 9.95
N TRP A 69 -10.34 -18.47 10.58
CA TRP A 69 -10.93 -19.78 10.77
C TRP A 69 -12.28 -19.99 10.06
N THR A 70 -12.70 -19.02 9.25
CA THR A 70 -13.95 -19.09 8.51
C THR A 70 -14.03 -20.27 7.53
N PHE A 71 -12.88 -20.90 7.27
CA PHE A 71 -12.77 -22.12 6.45
C PHE A 71 -13.06 -23.41 7.21
N LEU A 72 -13.22 -23.36 8.55
CA LEU A 72 -13.57 -24.55 9.33
C LEU A 72 -15.06 -24.88 9.12
N PRO A 73 -15.42 -26.18 9.04
CA PRO A 73 -16.80 -26.59 8.99
C PRO A 73 -17.56 -26.11 10.25
N ASP A 74 -18.84 -25.78 10.09
CA ASP A 74 -19.70 -25.29 11.18
C ASP A 74 -19.81 -26.26 12.36
N GLU A 75 -19.55 -27.57 12.10
CA GLU A 75 -19.52 -28.60 13.15
C GLU A 75 -18.27 -28.52 14.03
N VAL A 76 -17.23 -27.81 13.62
CA VAL A 76 -16.02 -27.60 14.43
C VAL A 76 -16.28 -26.44 15.38
N SER A 77 -16.67 -26.76 16.62
CA SER A 77 -16.85 -25.74 17.65
C SER A 77 -15.52 -25.05 17.96
N VAL A 78 -15.43 -23.77 17.56
CA VAL A 78 -14.29 -22.88 17.79
C VAL A 78 -14.19 -22.49 19.28
N GLU A 79 -15.18 -22.84 20.08
CA GLU A 79 -15.32 -22.47 21.50
C GLU A 79 -14.40 -23.27 22.45
N THR A 80 -13.58 -24.20 21.93
CA THR A 80 -12.61 -24.90 22.79
C THR A 80 -11.44 -23.98 23.12
N GLU A 81 -11.17 -23.78 24.42
CA GLU A 81 -10.00 -23.04 24.92
C GLU A 81 -8.68 -23.47 24.24
N GLY A 82 -8.55 -24.75 23.90
CA GLY A 82 -7.38 -25.27 23.22
C GLY A 82 -7.16 -24.71 21.81
N PHE A 83 -8.23 -24.44 21.05
CA PHE A 83 -8.15 -23.86 19.71
C PHE A 83 -7.80 -22.37 19.77
N ALA A 84 -8.47 -21.63 20.66
CA ALA A 84 -8.17 -20.20 20.85
C ALA A 84 -6.71 -19.98 21.29
N ASN A 85 -6.20 -20.80 22.19
CA ASN A 85 -4.80 -20.76 22.62
C ASN A 85 -3.82 -21.11 21.48
N SER A 86 -4.15 -22.08 20.65
CA SER A 86 -3.33 -22.45 19.49
C SER A 86 -3.27 -21.34 18.45
N CYS A 87 -4.39 -20.69 18.17
CA CYS A 87 -4.43 -19.52 17.29
C CYS A 87 -3.62 -18.34 17.84
N ALA A 88 -3.75 -18.06 19.14
CA ALA A 88 -2.98 -17.01 19.80
C ALA A 88 -1.47 -17.27 19.71
N ASN A 89 -1.02 -18.50 19.96
CA ASN A 89 0.39 -18.87 19.87
C ASN A 89 0.96 -18.75 18.45
N VAL A 90 0.19 -19.10 17.42
CA VAL A 90 0.59 -18.92 16.01
C VAL A 90 0.74 -17.43 15.69
N ALA A 91 -0.24 -16.61 16.08
CA ALA A 91 -0.17 -15.16 15.88
C ALA A 91 1.03 -14.55 16.60
N ASP A 92 1.29 -14.93 17.87
CA ASP A 92 2.44 -14.46 18.64
C ASP A 92 3.77 -14.82 17.97
N THR A 93 3.88 -16.03 17.42
CA THR A 93 5.06 -16.45 16.67
C THR A 93 5.29 -15.58 15.44
N ILE A 94 4.22 -15.30 14.65
CA ILE A 94 4.29 -14.46 13.46
C ILE A 94 4.65 -13.01 13.82
N LEU A 95 4.04 -12.46 14.87
CA LEU A 95 4.30 -11.09 15.32
C LEU A 95 5.73 -10.92 15.84
N SER A 96 6.21 -11.89 16.64
CA SER A 96 7.60 -11.89 17.12
C SER A 96 8.61 -12.01 15.96
N PHE A 97 8.27 -12.76 14.93
CA PHE A 97 9.10 -12.81 13.72
C PHE A 97 9.05 -11.49 12.96
N ALA A 98 7.86 -10.88 12.81
CA ALA A 98 7.69 -9.59 12.16
C ALA A 98 8.50 -8.48 12.85
N GLN A 99 8.47 -8.43 14.19
CA GLN A 99 9.28 -7.50 14.95
C GLN A 99 10.77 -7.65 14.63
N LYS A 100 11.30 -8.87 14.65
CA LYS A 100 12.70 -9.15 14.32
C LYS A 100 13.06 -8.76 12.87
N GLU A 101 12.14 -8.92 11.93
CA GLU A 101 12.37 -8.50 10.55
C GLU A 101 12.33 -6.97 10.39
N ILE A 102 11.46 -6.28 11.13
CA ILE A 102 11.42 -4.81 11.18
C ILE A 102 12.73 -4.26 11.77
N GLU A 103 13.23 -4.83 12.86
CA GLU A 103 14.48 -4.42 13.51
C GLU A 103 15.73 -4.52 12.60
N LYS A 104 15.66 -5.29 11.51
CA LYS A 104 16.73 -5.37 10.50
C LYS A 104 16.67 -4.25 9.44
N THR A 105 15.67 -3.39 9.50
CA THR A 105 15.39 -2.35 8.51
C THR A 105 15.50 -0.95 9.13
N SER A 106 15.20 0.08 8.33
CA SER A 106 15.05 1.48 8.80
C SER A 106 13.68 1.76 9.43
N LEU A 107 12.81 0.75 9.54
CA LEU A 107 11.48 0.89 10.11
C LEU A 107 11.51 0.71 11.62
N ILE A 108 10.51 1.26 12.31
CA ILE A 108 10.36 1.13 13.76
C ILE A 108 9.13 0.27 14.04
N PHE A 109 9.28 -0.76 14.86
CA PHE A 109 8.17 -1.55 15.32
C PHE A 109 7.32 -0.74 16.32
N GLY A 110 6.04 -0.56 16.02
CA GLY A 110 5.06 0.08 16.89
C GLY A 110 4.45 -0.95 17.85
N GLN A 111 3.44 -1.66 17.38
CA GLN A 111 2.76 -2.69 18.17
C GLN A 111 2.40 -3.91 17.32
N GLY A 112 2.23 -5.05 17.99
CA GLY A 112 1.71 -6.28 17.40
C GLY A 112 0.23 -6.46 17.74
N ILE A 113 -0.61 -6.62 16.72
CA ILE A 113 -2.07 -6.73 16.84
C ILE A 113 -2.49 -8.14 16.44
N LYS A 114 -3.09 -8.86 17.39
CA LYS A 114 -3.68 -10.18 17.14
C LYS A 114 -5.18 -10.03 16.91
N ARG A 115 -5.69 -10.67 15.89
CA ARG A 115 -7.13 -10.81 15.64
C ARG A 115 -7.44 -12.24 15.22
N CYS A 116 -8.65 -12.66 15.54
CA CYS A 116 -9.18 -13.95 15.11
C CYS A 116 -10.52 -13.70 14.43
N GLY A 117 -10.75 -14.34 13.29
CA GLY A 117 -12.00 -14.20 12.51
C GLY A 117 -11.75 -13.87 11.06
N GLU A 118 -12.70 -13.20 10.43
CA GLU A 118 -12.62 -12.81 9.03
C GLU A 118 -11.54 -11.73 8.84
N ALA A 119 -10.63 -11.98 7.88
CA ALA A 119 -9.42 -11.18 7.75
C ALA A 119 -9.70 -9.76 7.24
N VAL A 120 -10.61 -9.60 6.28
CA VAL A 120 -10.91 -8.29 5.68
C VAL A 120 -11.56 -7.39 6.72
N ASP A 121 -12.60 -7.88 7.41
CA ASP A 121 -13.33 -7.12 8.42
C ASP A 121 -12.41 -6.72 9.59
N SER A 122 -11.57 -7.64 10.07
CA SER A 122 -10.62 -7.36 11.15
C SER A 122 -9.61 -6.28 10.80
N ILE A 123 -9.12 -6.27 9.54
CA ILE A 123 -8.19 -5.24 9.05
C ILE A 123 -8.90 -3.90 8.90
N LEU A 124 -10.11 -3.89 8.32
CA LEU A 124 -10.89 -2.66 8.14
C LEU A 124 -11.24 -2.03 9.49
N GLU A 125 -11.67 -2.84 10.46
CA GLU A 125 -11.97 -2.37 11.81
C GLU A 125 -10.73 -1.76 12.49
N GLN A 126 -9.54 -2.33 12.29
CA GLN A 126 -8.30 -1.77 12.83
C GLN A 126 -7.97 -0.42 12.19
N ILE A 127 -8.17 -0.27 10.87
CA ILE A 127 -7.94 0.99 10.15
C ILE A 127 -8.92 2.08 10.61
N ASP A 128 -10.15 1.72 10.94
CA ASP A 128 -11.15 2.67 11.44
C ASP A 128 -10.89 3.10 12.91
N ARG A 129 -10.22 2.26 13.70
CA ARG A 129 -9.87 2.56 15.11
C ARG A 129 -8.66 3.46 15.25
N GLU A 130 -7.70 3.32 14.36
CA GLU A 130 -6.40 3.98 14.43
C GLU A 130 -6.12 4.75 13.15
N LYS A 131 -5.35 5.83 13.24
CA LYS A 131 -4.96 6.60 12.06
C LYS A 131 -3.71 6.01 11.44
N TYR A 132 -3.84 5.46 10.25
CA TYR A 132 -2.72 5.01 9.42
C TYR A 132 -2.63 5.86 8.16
N ASP A 133 -1.40 6.14 7.72
CA ASP A 133 -1.13 6.78 6.42
C ASP A 133 -1.15 5.75 5.29
N ILE A 134 -0.62 4.56 5.56
CA ILE A 134 -0.43 3.50 4.56
C ILE A 134 -0.81 2.14 5.14
N VAL A 135 -1.52 1.34 4.36
CA VAL A 135 -1.69 -0.10 4.59
C VAL A 135 -0.72 -0.85 3.70
N LEU A 136 0.14 -1.66 4.30
CA LEU A 136 1.17 -2.46 3.65
C LEU A 136 0.76 -3.92 3.61
N MET A 137 0.74 -4.53 2.41
CA MET A 137 0.34 -5.92 2.21
C MET A 137 1.17 -6.62 1.13
N GLY A 138 1.32 -7.92 1.26
CA GLY A 138 1.70 -8.78 0.13
C GLY A 138 0.52 -8.95 -0.85
N SER A 139 0.81 -9.18 -2.11
CA SER A 139 -0.24 -9.36 -3.12
C SER A 139 -1.07 -10.63 -2.94
N HIS A 140 -0.52 -11.68 -2.31
CA HIS A 140 -1.19 -12.93 -2.00
C HIS A 140 -0.55 -13.58 -0.77
N GLY A 141 -1.31 -14.44 -0.08
CA GLY A 141 -0.84 -15.16 1.11
C GLY A 141 -0.43 -16.59 0.79
N LYS A 142 -0.37 -17.45 1.83
CA LYS A 142 0.07 -18.87 1.76
C LYS A 142 -0.69 -19.72 0.74
N LYS A 143 -1.93 -19.36 0.41
CA LYS A 143 -2.82 -20.13 -0.50
C LYS A 143 -2.93 -19.53 -1.90
N GLY A 144 -2.28 -18.39 -2.18
CA GLY A 144 -2.46 -17.64 -3.43
C GLY A 144 -1.68 -18.20 -4.62
N ILE A 145 -2.27 -18.10 -5.82
CA ILE A 145 -1.61 -18.40 -7.09
C ILE A 145 -0.76 -17.18 -7.47
N GLN A 146 0.51 -17.38 -7.79
CA GLN A 146 1.54 -16.32 -7.98
C GLN A 146 1.21 -15.20 -9.00
N ARG A 147 0.15 -15.31 -9.78
CA ARG A 147 -0.20 -14.35 -10.84
C ARG A 147 -1.38 -13.42 -10.50
N TRP A 148 -2.09 -13.64 -9.40
CA TRP A 148 -3.32 -12.90 -9.09
C TRP A 148 -3.25 -12.23 -7.73
N LEU A 149 -3.86 -11.06 -7.61
CA LEU A 149 -4.06 -10.41 -6.32
C LEU A 149 -4.97 -11.30 -5.45
N GLY A 150 -4.53 -11.63 -4.24
CA GLY A 150 -5.31 -12.42 -3.30
C GLY A 150 -6.63 -11.72 -2.92
N SER A 151 -7.63 -12.49 -2.52
CA SER A 151 -8.94 -11.95 -2.13
C SER A 151 -8.83 -10.93 -1.02
N VAL A 152 -8.13 -11.23 0.06
CA VAL A 152 -7.95 -10.32 1.21
C VAL A 152 -7.30 -9.01 0.77
N SER A 153 -6.16 -9.05 0.07
CA SER A 153 -5.47 -7.83 -0.37
C SER A 153 -6.34 -7.00 -1.31
N ARG A 154 -7.06 -7.67 -2.24
CA ARG A 154 -7.99 -7.01 -3.16
C ARG A 154 -9.13 -6.33 -2.41
N ASP A 155 -9.76 -7.05 -1.47
CA ASP A 155 -10.96 -6.57 -0.80
C ASP A 155 -10.63 -5.50 0.24
N VAL A 156 -9.52 -5.61 0.97
CA VAL A 156 -8.99 -4.56 1.83
C VAL A 156 -8.71 -3.30 1.01
N VAL A 157 -7.82 -3.38 -0.02
CA VAL A 157 -7.52 -2.22 -0.86
C VAL A 157 -8.80 -1.65 -1.49
N ASN A 158 -9.87 -2.43 -1.75
CA ASN A 158 -11.16 -1.97 -2.27
C ASN A 158 -11.98 -1.16 -1.25
N ASN A 159 -11.84 -1.39 0.01
CA ASN A 159 -12.72 -0.83 1.03
C ASN A 159 -12.07 0.22 1.95
N ILE A 160 -10.74 0.35 1.95
CA ILE A 160 -10.04 1.35 2.77
C ILE A 160 -10.09 2.75 2.16
N SER A 161 -9.99 3.77 3.01
CA SER A 161 -9.88 5.19 2.63
C SER A 161 -8.44 5.72 2.67
N VAL A 162 -7.50 4.94 3.20
CA VAL A 162 -6.09 5.28 3.31
C VAL A 162 -5.28 4.72 2.15
N SER A 163 -4.08 5.27 1.93
CA SER A 163 -3.19 4.80 0.87
C SER A 163 -2.74 3.36 1.09
N SER A 164 -2.39 2.64 0.03
CA SER A 164 -1.98 1.24 0.13
C SER A 164 -0.74 0.95 -0.70
N TYR A 165 0.21 0.23 -0.10
CA TYR A 165 1.37 -0.33 -0.77
C TYR A 165 1.21 -1.84 -0.88
N ILE A 166 1.13 -2.34 -2.11
CA ILE A 166 0.96 -3.77 -2.39
C ILE A 166 2.21 -4.29 -3.08
N SER A 167 2.92 -5.19 -2.40
CA SER A 167 4.10 -5.80 -2.97
C SER A 167 3.79 -7.11 -3.69
N LYS A 168 4.45 -7.32 -4.81
CA LYS A 168 4.26 -8.49 -5.67
C LYS A 168 5.37 -9.53 -5.47
N TYR A 169 6.61 -9.11 -5.67
CA TYR A 169 7.79 -9.95 -5.61
C TYR A 169 8.93 -9.18 -4.97
N GLU A 170 9.97 -9.91 -4.56
CA GLU A 170 11.21 -9.28 -4.16
C GLU A 170 11.79 -8.48 -5.34
N ASN A 171 12.13 -7.21 -5.12
CA ASN A 171 12.64 -6.31 -6.13
C ASN A 171 13.84 -5.50 -5.61
N LYS A 172 14.51 -4.78 -6.52
CA LYS A 172 15.71 -3.99 -6.20
C LYS A 172 15.38 -2.61 -5.62
N ALA A 173 14.11 -2.19 -5.69
CA ALA A 173 13.64 -0.87 -5.28
C ALA A 173 14.46 0.28 -5.92
N ARG A 174 14.66 0.22 -7.23
CA ARG A 174 15.50 1.16 -7.98
C ARG A 174 14.69 2.05 -8.91
N LYS A 175 13.72 1.48 -9.62
CA LYS A 175 12.96 2.16 -10.67
C LYS A 175 11.53 2.41 -10.23
N ILE A 176 11.11 3.68 -10.26
CA ILE A 176 9.75 4.10 -9.92
C ILE A 176 9.07 4.74 -11.12
N LEU A 177 7.81 4.37 -11.34
CA LEU A 177 6.95 4.93 -12.38
C LEU A 177 5.81 5.74 -11.76
N PHE A 178 5.72 7.00 -12.07
CA PHE A 178 4.53 7.82 -11.86
C PHE A 178 3.60 7.68 -13.07
N ALA A 179 2.50 6.95 -12.90
CA ALA A 179 1.43 6.87 -13.89
C ALA A 179 0.38 7.94 -13.56
N THR A 180 0.30 8.98 -14.38
CA THR A 180 -0.49 10.17 -14.10
C THR A 180 -1.38 10.58 -15.27
N ASP A 181 -2.57 11.08 -14.95
CA ASP A 181 -3.53 11.67 -15.88
C ASP A 181 -3.73 13.19 -15.65
N GLY A 182 -2.92 13.79 -14.76
CA GLY A 182 -2.98 15.20 -14.39
C GLY A 182 -4.15 15.58 -13.49
N THR A 183 -4.95 14.63 -13.04
CA THR A 183 -6.03 14.87 -12.06
C THR A 183 -5.47 15.21 -10.67
N ASP A 184 -6.30 15.79 -9.80
CA ASP A 184 -5.92 16.09 -8.41
C ASP A 184 -5.43 14.85 -7.67
N ASN A 185 -6.04 13.68 -7.91
CA ASN A 185 -5.64 12.43 -7.26
C ASN A 185 -4.27 11.96 -7.75
N SER A 186 -3.98 12.05 -9.04
CA SER A 186 -2.66 11.69 -9.56
C SER A 186 -1.58 12.69 -9.13
N ASN A 187 -1.93 13.95 -8.98
CA ASN A 187 -1.05 14.98 -8.41
C ASN A 187 -0.79 14.75 -6.92
N LEU A 188 -1.81 14.31 -6.17
CA LEU A 188 -1.66 13.87 -4.78
C LEU A 188 -0.70 12.69 -4.69
N ALA A 189 -0.81 11.71 -5.60
CA ALA A 189 0.07 10.55 -5.63
C ALA A 189 1.55 10.92 -5.81
N VAL A 190 1.85 11.87 -6.68
CA VAL A 190 3.23 12.40 -6.85
C VAL A 190 3.71 13.05 -5.57
N ARG A 191 2.90 13.93 -4.96
CA ARG A 191 3.25 14.65 -3.74
C ARG A 191 3.48 13.70 -2.56
N ASP A 192 2.60 12.73 -2.35
CA ASP A 192 2.70 11.79 -1.25
C ASP A 192 3.86 10.81 -1.44
N ALA A 193 4.15 10.41 -2.69
CA ALA A 193 5.35 9.63 -2.96
C ALA A 193 6.63 10.42 -2.62
N ILE A 194 6.70 11.71 -2.98
CA ILE A 194 7.85 12.58 -2.60
C ILE A 194 7.95 12.71 -1.06
N LYS A 195 6.81 12.82 -0.38
CA LYS A 195 6.75 12.94 1.08
C LYS A 195 7.23 11.67 1.79
N TYR A 196 6.71 10.52 1.41
CA TYR A 196 6.85 9.26 2.15
C TYR A 196 8.00 8.39 1.67
N LEU A 197 8.36 8.47 0.38
CA LEU A 197 9.36 7.59 -0.20
C LEU A 197 10.74 8.27 -0.26
N ASN A 198 11.78 7.47 -0.10
CA ASN A 198 13.15 7.87 -0.38
C ASN A 198 13.42 7.71 -1.88
N LEU A 199 13.29 8.82 -2.61
CA LEU A 199 13.49 8.85 -4.05
C LEU A 199 14.93 9.21 -4.46
N ASN A 200 15.81 9.48 -3.50
CA ASN A 200 17.22 9.73 -3.78
C ASN A 200 17.85 8.49 -4.42
N GLU A 201 18.65 8.71 -5.45
CA GLU A 201 19.32 7.64 -6.22
C GLU A 201 18.36 6.67 -6.94
N LYS A 202 17.06 6.97 -6.98
CA LYS A 202 16.09 6.19 -7.75
C LYS A 202 16.01 6.70 -9.18
N GLU A 203 15.74 5.79 -10.10
CA GLU A 203 15.44 6.11 -11.48
C GLU A 203 13.94 6.41 -11.62
N ILE A 204 13.62 7.67 -11.89
CA ILE A 204 12.24 8.15 -11.94
C ILE A 204 11.74 8.14 -13.38
N TYR A 205 10.61 7.51 -13.59
CA TYR A 205 9.89 7.43 -14.85
C TYR A 205 8.52 8.08 -14.70
N VAL A 206 8.03 8.71 -15.78
CA VAL A 206 6.70 9.31 -15.82
C VAL A 206 5.98 8.81 -17.07
N CYS A 207 4.75 8.36 -16.94
CA CYS A 207 3.93 7.93 -18.06
C CYS A 207 2.56 8.60 -18.02
N VAL A 208 2.19 9.26 -19.13
CA VAL A 208 0.85 9.76 -19.40
C VAL A 208 0.27 8.92 -20.54
N VAL A 209 -0.92 8.37 -20.33
CA VAL A 209 -1.61 7.61 -21.37
C VAL A 209 -2.81 8.37 -21.86
N ASN A 210 -2.83 8.69 -23.16
CA ASN A 210 -3.97 9.24 -23.87
C ASN A 210 -4.83 8.11 -24.42
N GLU A 211 -6.14 8.15 -24.17
CA GLU A 211 -7.06 7.20 -24.77
C GLU A 211 -7.23 7.54 -26.27
N ASN A 212 -7.31 6.50 -27.11
CA ASN A 212 -7.51 6.71 -28.54
C ASN A 212 -8.92 7.29 -28.77
N PRO A 213 -9.04 8.51 -29.36
CA PRO A 213 -10.33 9.15 -29.57
C PRO A 213 -11.30 8.30 -30.40
N SER A 214 -10.79 7.53 -31.38
CA SER A 214 -11.62 6.67 -32.22
C SER A 214 -12.31 5.54 -31.45
N LEU A 215 -11.80 5.16 -30.27
CA LEU A 215 -12.44 4.16 -29.40
C LEU A 215 -13.55 4.77 -28.51
N LEU A 216 -13.59 6.10 -28.37
CA LEU A 216 -14.59 6.82 -27.56
C LEU A 216 -15.87 7.13 -28.34
N PHE A 217 -15.82 7.06 -29.66
CA PHE A 217 -16.94 7.39 -30.54
C PHE A 217 -17.29 6.20 -31.45
N LEU A 218 -18.57 6.05 -31.76
CA LEU A 218 -19.05 5.06 -32.72
C LEU A 218 -18.45 5.34 -34.09
N GLU A 219 -17.91 4.33 -34.74
CA GLU A 219 -17.35 4.42 -36.08
C GLU A 219 -18.30 5.17 -37.04
N GLY A 220 -17.77 6.16 -37.73
CA GLY A 220 -18.50 6.94 -38.75
C GLY A 220 -19.24 8.20 -38.27
N THR A 221 -19.16 8.57 -36.99
CA THR A 221 -19.84 9.74 -36.45
C THR A 221 -18.98 11.01 -36.40
N LEU A 222 -17.63 10.87 -36.51
CA LEU A 222 -16.72 12.00 -36.50
C LEU A 222 -15.96 12.14 -37.81
N ASP A 223 -15.82 13.38 -38.27
CA ASP A 223 -14.92 13.76 -39.34
C ASP A 223 -13.46 13.55 -38.91
N SER A 224 -12.60 13.12 -39.82
CA SER A 224 -11.16 12.92 -39.58
C SER A 224 -10.45 14.19 -39.06
N HIS A 225 -10.93 15.37 -39.45
CA HIS A 225 -10.40 16.65 -38.96
C HIS A 225 -10.60 16.80 -37.45
N TRP A 226 -11.77 16.47 -36.91
CA TRP A 226 -12.06 16.51 -35.46
C TRP A 226 -11.21 15.52 -34.67
N LEU A 227 -10.95 14.34 -35.20
CA LEU A 227 -10.09 13.35 -34.57
C LEU A 227 -8.66 13.90 -34.42
N LEU A 228 -8.11 14.51 -35.46
CA LEU A 228 -6.78 15.11 -35.41
C LEU A 228 -6.69 16.27 -34.39
N GLU A 229 -7.72 17.13 -34.33
CA GLU A 229 -7.78 18.19 -33.33
C GLU A 229 -7.82 17.65 -31.89
N ILE A 230 -8.60 16.60 -31.65
CA ILE A 230 -8.67 15.93 -30.34
C ILE A 230 -7.30 15.36 -29.97
N GLU A 231 -6.65 14.63 -30.87
CA GLU A 231 -5.32 14.06 -30.66
C GLU A 231 -4.27 15.16 -30.35
N GLU A 232 -4.29 16.26 -31.10
CA GLU A 232 -3.40 17.39 -30.85
C GLU A 232 -3.61 18.01 -29.46
N GLN A 233 -4.89 18.18 -29.06
CA GLN A 233 -5.21 18.70 -27.72
C GLN A 233 -4.81 17.73 -26.61
N GLN A 234 -5.00 16.42 -26.81
CA GLN A 234 -4.55 15.40 -25.88
C GLN A 234 -3.03 15.43 -25.71
N LEU A 235 -2.26 15.54 -26.79
CA LEU A 235 -0.80 15.65 -26.73
C LEU A 235 -0.36 16.91 -25.98
N LYS A 236 -0.93 18.07 -26.31
CA LYS A 236 -0.63 19.32 -25.59
C LYS A 236 -0.93 19.24 -24.10
N ASN A 237 -2.04 18.60 -23.74
CA ASN A 237 -2.40 18.38 -22.34
C ASN A 237 -1.43 17.41 -21.65
N ALA A 238 -1.06 16.31 -22.30
CA ALA A 238 -0.11 15.34 -21.77
C ALA A 238 1.29 15.97 -21.56
N ASP A 239 1.77 16.80 -22.49
CA ASP A 239 3.00 17.57 -22.34
C ASP A 239 2.94 18.52 -21.14
N ARG A 240 1.78 19.18 -20.91
CA ARG A 240 1.58 20.02 -19.74
C ARG A 240 1.68 19.20 -18.45
N ILE A 241 1.01 18.04 -18.39
CA ILE A 241 1.03 17.15 -17.24
C ILE A 241 2.46 16.72 -16.91
N ILE A 242 3.25 16.32 -17.91
CA ILE A 242 4.65 15.93 -17.71
C ILE A 242 5.47 17.11 -17.18
N ARG A 243 5.31 18.33 -17.73
CA ARG A 243 6.00 19.51 -17.22
C ARG A 243 5.63 19.82 -15.76
N ASP A 244 4.35 19.69 -15.39
CA ASP A 244 3.87 19.93 -14.03
C ASP A 244 4.48 18.91 -13.04
N VAL A 245 4.57 17.63 -13.43
CA VAL A 245 5.24 16.60 -12.61
C VAL A 245 6.75 16.85 -12.52
N ARG A 246 7.38 17.21 -13.64
CA ARG A 246 8.81 17.55 -13.68
C ARG A 246 9.14 18.69 -12.73
N SER A 247 8.40 19.79 -12.80
CA SER A 247 8.58 20.95 -11.92
C SER A 247 8.52 20.55 -10.43
N LYS A 248 7.52 19.73 -10.05
CA LYS A 248 7.39 19.26 -8.68
C LYS A 248 8.56 18.39 -8.21
N LEU A 249 9.10 17.53 -9.09
CA LEU A 249 10.22 16.67 -8.77
C LEU A 249 11.54 17.47 -8.70
N GLU A 250 11.71 18.46 -9.58
CA GLU A 250 12.87 19.35 -9.61
C GLU A 250 13.01 20.22 -8.34
N GLU A 251 11.89 20.61 -7.71
CA GLU A 251 11.88 21.30 -6.41
C GLU A 251 12.62 20.49 -5.32
N TYR A 252 12.69 19.16 -5.47
CA TYR A 252 13.37 18.24 -4.57
C TYR A 252 14.66 17.66 -5.16
N SER A 253 15.16 18.24 -6.26
CA SER A 253 16.36 17.76 -6.98
C SER A 253 16.24 16.31 -7.46
N LEU A 254 15.04 15.88 -7.87
CA LEU A 254 14.71 14.54 -8.34
C LEU A 254 14.54 14.54 -9.87
N PRO A 255 15.58 14.24 -10.66
CA PRO A 255 15.49 14.30 -12.12
C PRO A 255 14.67 13.12 -12.67
N ILE A 256 13.83 13.39 -13.67
CA ILE A 256 13.15 12.35 -14.45
C ILE A 256 14.16 11.73 -15.41
N LYS A 257 14.34 10.41 -15.32
CA LYS A 257 15.17 9.64 -16.23
C LYS A 257 14.54 9.47 -17.61
N LYS A 258 13.22 9.20 -17.63
CA LYS A 258 12.46 8.99 -18.85
C LYS A 258 11.00 9.37 -18.61
N ASP A 259 10.42 10.08 -19.55
CA ASP A 259 8.99 10.33 -19.63
C ASP A 259 8.44 9.81 -20.97
N ALA A 260 7.16 9.49 -20.99
CA ALA A 260 6.48 8.98 -22.16
C ALA A 260 5.01 9.42 -22.20
N ILE A 261 4.57 9.81 -23.39
CA ILE A 261 3.16 9.95 -23.77
C ILE A 261 2.83 8.76 -24.66
N VAL A 262 1.85 7.96 -24.25
CA VAL A 262 1.49 6.73 -24.94
C VAL A 262 0.02 6.75 -25.29
N MET A 263 -0.33 6.29 -26.50
CA MET A 263 -1.72 6.17 -26.94
C MET A 263 -2.25 4.75 -26.68
N GLY A 264 -3.47 4.62 -26.17
CA GLY A 264 -4.17 3.34 -26.03
C GLY A 264 -4.98 3.21 -24.75
N ILE A 265 -5.25 1.96 -24.34
CA ILE A 265 -5.99 1.66 -23.10
C ILE A 265 -5.08 1.90 -21.90
N PRO A 266 -5.41 2.82 -20.98
CA PRO A 266 -4.50 3.29 -19.95
C PRO A 266 -3.88 2.17 -19.10
N ALA A 267 -4.69 1.24 -18.61
CA ALA A 267 -4.17 0.17 -17.77
C ALA A 267 -3.17 -0.74 -18.51
N GLU A 268 -3.45 -1.08 -19.77
CA GLU A 268 -2.59 -1.94 -20.58
C GLU A 268 -1.26 -1.24 -20.88
N LYS A 269 -1.32 0.03 -21.27
CA LYS A 269 -0.11 0.81 -21.59
C LYS A 269 0.78 1.06 -20.38
N ILE A 270 0.20 1.29 -19.20
CA ILE A 270 0.97 1.40 -17.95
C ILE A 270 1.64 0.07 -17.61
N ILE A 271 0.93 -1.06 -17.76
CA ILE A 271 1.48 -2.40 -17.49
C ILE A 271 2.59 -2.73 -18.47
N ASP A 272 2.40 -2.45 -19.77
CA ASP A 272 3.40 -2.67 -20.81
C ASP A 272 4.65 -1.83 -20.53
N PHE A 273 4.48 -0.54 -20.26
CA PHE A 273 5.59 0.37 -19.93
C PHE A 273 6.34 -0.11 -18.67
N ALA A 274 5.62 -0.51 -17.63
CA ALA A 274 6.24 -1.01 -16.40
C ALA A 274 7.05 -2.29 -16.64
N ARG A 275 6.55 -3.18 -17.49
CA ARG A 275 7.27 -4.41 -17.89
C ARG A 275 8.50 -4.10 -18.74
N ASP A 276 8.36 -3.29 -19.78
CA ASP A 276 9.41 -3.01 -20.76
C ASP A 276 10.58 -2.24 -20.14
N GLU A 277 10.28 -1.32 -19.23
CA GLU A 277 11.31 -0.57 -18.46
C GLU A 277 11.76 -1.30 -17.19
N GLN A 278 11.18 -2.45 -16.87
CA GLN A 278 11.48 -3.22 -15.65
C GLN A 278 11.30 -2.37 -14.38
N ILE A 279 10.16 -1.73 -14.26
CA ILE A 279 9.78 -0.88 -13.12
C ILE A 279 9.62 -1.74 -11.86
N ASP A 280 10.18 -1.28 -10.75
CA ASP A 280 10.04 -1.93 -9.44
C ASP A 280 8.79 -1.46 -8.69
N LEU A 281 8.40 -0.18 -8.84
CA LEU A 281 7.24 0.41 -8.16
C LEU A 281 6.44 1.31 -9.10
N VAL A 282 5.13 1.06 -9.20
CA VAL A 282 4.17 1.95 -9.89
C VAL A 282 3.42 2.76 -8.84
N VAL A 283 3.42 4.09 -8.99
CA VAL A 283 2.68 5.04 -8.15
C VAL A 283 1.50 5.58 -8.93
N MET A 284 0.32 5.53 -8.34
CA MET A 284 -0.93 5.97 -8.95
C MET A 284 -1.86 6.61 -7.93
N GLY A 285 -2.60 7.64 -8.35
CA GLY A 285 -3.76 8.13 -7.62
C GLY A 285 -5.02 7.32 -7.92
N THR A 286 -5.99 7.35 -7.03
CA THR A 286 -7.31 6.75 -7.27
C THR A 286 -8.43 7.70 -6.87
N ARG A 287 -9.57 7.65 -7.58
CA ARG A 287 -10.73 8.50 -7.28
C ARG A 287 -11.42 8.01 -6.00
N GLN A 288 -11.46 8.87 -4.97
CA GLN A 288 -12.05 8.56 -3.67
C GLN A 288 -13.58 8.52 -3.64
N LYS A 289 -14.28 9.18 -4.59
CA LYS A 289 -15.71 9.52 -4.46
C LYS A 289 -16.71 8.45 -4.89
N SER A 290 -16.29 7.27 -5.31
CA SER A 290 -17.22 6.20 -5.65
C SER A 290 -16.73 4.86 -5.09
N LYS A 291 -17.69 4.03 -4.63
CA LYS A 291 -17.45 2.59 -4.32
C LYS A 291 -16.91 1.81 -5.55
N ILE A 292 -16.84 2.47 -6.70
CA ILE A 292 -16.25 1.95 -7.93
C ILE A 292 -14.87 2.58 -8.05
N ARG A 293 -13.83 1.80 -7.78
CA ARG A 293 -12.43 2.17 -8.07
C ARG A 293 -12.26 2.49 -9.54
N GLY A 294 -11.35 3.41 -9.83
CA GLY A 294 -10.89 3.63 -11.18
C GLY A 294 -10.48 2.31 -11.82
N SER A 295 -11.08 1.99 -12.96
CA SER A 295 -10.81 0.74 -13.71
C SER A 295 -9.32 0.54 -13.98
N VAL A 296 -8.59 1.63 -14.18
CA VAL A 296 -7.14 1.64 -14.46
C VAL A 296 -6.33 1.15 -13.28
N SER A 297 -6.46 1.77 -12.10
CA SER A 297 -5.67 1.41 -10.92
C SER A 297 -5.94 -0.03 -10.47
N LYS A 298 -7.20 -0.48 -10.55
CA LYS A 298 -7.58 -1.86 -10.27
C LYS A 298 -6.88 -2.83 -11.23
N ARG A 299 -6.94 -2.57 -12.53
CA ARG A 299 -6.35 -3.44 -13.55
C ARG A 299 -4.83 -3.48 -13.45
N VAL A 300 -4.18 -2.34 -13.22
CA VAL A 300 -2.73 -2.28 -12.99
C VAL A 300 -2.37 -3.08 -11.73
N LEU A 301 -3.08 -2.86 -10.61
CA LEU A 301 -2.86 -3.59 -9.37
C LEU A 301 -3.00 -5.11 -9.54
N GLU A 302 -3.95 -5.58 -10.33
CA GLU A 302 -4.16 -7.01 -10.56
C GLU A 302 -3.06 -7.64 -11.41
N ILE A 303 -2.56 -6.96 -12.43
CA ILE A 303 -1.77 -7.59 -13.51
C ILE A 303 -0.29 -7.26 -13.45
N THR A 304 0.11 -6.05 -13.03
CA THR A 304 1.53 -5.70 -13.04
C THR A 304 2.37 -6.62 -12.15
N ALA A 305 3.61 -6.89 -12.56
CA ALA A 305 4.58 -7.56 -11.72
C ALA A 305 5.32 -6.61 -10.75
N ALA A 306 5.26 -5.30 -11.01
CA ALA A 306 5.81 -4.28 -10.13
C ALA A 306 4.97 -4.15 -8.85
N ASP A 307 5.59 -3.72 -7.76
CA ASP A 307 4.87 -3.24 -6.58
C ASP A 307 3.99 -2.05 -6.96
N VAL A 308 2.90 -1.84 -6.23
CA VAL A 308 1.96 -0.73 -6.53
C VAL A 308 1.69 0.08 -5.28
N PHE A 309 1.92 1.39 -5.36
CA PHE A 309 1.53 2.37 -4.36
C PHE A 309 0.32 3.14 -4.86
N ILE A 310 -0.84 2.86 -4.25
CA ILE A 310 -2.09 3.54 -4.56
C ILE A 310 -2.34 4.61 -3.51
N VAL A 311 -2.37 5.87 -3.94
CA VAL A 311 -2.61 7.02 -3.08
C VAL A 311 -4.08 7.43 -3.15
N LYS A 312 -4.63 7.72 -1.96
CA LYS A 312 -6.05 8.09 -1.76
C LYS A 312 -6.20 9.43 -1.06
#